data_dfe7cd75e6f2f41d5025da4f7205c435
#
_entry.id   dfe7cd75e6f2f41d5025da4f7205c435
#
_cell.length_a   1.000
_cell.length_b   1.000
_cell.length_c   1.000
_cell.angle_alpha   90.00
_cell.angle_beta   90.00
_cell.angle_gamma   90.00
#
_symmetry.space_group_name_H-M   'P 1'
#
loop_
_entity.id
_entity.type
_entity.pdbx_description
1 polymer ?
#
loop_
_entity_poly.entity_id
_entity_poly.type
_entity_poly.pdbx_seq_one_letter_code
_entity_poly.pdbx_strand_id
1 'polypeptide(L)'
;MTKWKYLVFTVFMLCLTALISGCHKSDLVGDWEPMRWQSDLSGDLHKLSVPTSGGTYKLRCTNYTKLRFASMTHDKSTVGIGNDDEIIVYHITTKWSDVALEDNILTIEVSPNTTGRVRRLVVRVSAGDAFDQIVVAQSK
;
A
#
# COMPACT_ATOMS: atom_id res chain seq x y z
N MET A 1 -21.84 -32.90 -52.22
CA MET A 1 -22.23 -31.62 -51.56
C MET A 1 -22.21 -31.64 -50.02
N THR A 2 -22.48 -32.73 -49.37
CA THR A 2 -22.50 -32.82 -47.89
C THR A 2 -21.10 -32.72 -47.24
N LYS A 3 -20.06 -33.31 -47.84
CA LYS A 3 -18.69 -33.31 -47.28
C LYS A 3 -18.03 -31.91 -47.24
N TRP A 4 -18.37 -31.05 -48.16
CA TRP A 4 -17.83 -29.66 -48.18
C TRP A 4 -18.42 -28.82 -47.06
N LYS A 5 -19.69 -29.01 -46.69
CA LYS A 5 -20.32 -28.26 -45.57
C LYS A 5 -19.66 -28.60 -44.24
N TYR A 6 -19.28 -29.84 -44.05
CA TYR A 6 -18.55 -30.25 -42.81
C TYR A 6 -17.12 -29.73 -42.79
N LEU A 7 -16.45 -29.64 -43.94
CA LEU A 7 -15.11 -29.10 -44.06
C LEU A 7 -15.06 -27.61 -43.76
N VAL A 8 -16.04 -26.85 -44.26
CA VAL A 8 -16.17 -25.42 -43.95
C VAL A 8 -16.52 -25.19 -42.48
N PHE A 9 -17.36 -26.04 -41.89
CA PHE A 9 -17.75 -25.93 -40.50
C PHE A 9 -16.61 -26.27 -39.57
N THR A 10 -15.78 -27.29 -39.86
CA THR A 10 -14.59 -27.62 -39.10
C THR A 10 -13.51 -26.55 -39.18
N VAL A 11 -13.28 -25.97 -40.33
CA VAL A 11 -12.32 -24.85 -40.50
C VAL A 11 -12.80 -23.61 -39.73
N PHE A 12 -14.11 -23.31 -39.76
CA PHE A 12 -14.68 -22.20 -38.99
C PHE A 12 -14.59 -22.41 -37.49
N MET A 13 -14.81 -23.64 -37.01
CA MET A 13 -14.68 -24.01 -35.58
C MET A 13 -13.22 -23.95 -35.12
N LEU A 14 -12.25 -24.34 -36.00
CA LEU A 14 -10.82 -24.25 -35.69
C LEU A 14 -10.32 -22.79 -35.60
N CYS A 15 -10.88 -21.90 -36.44
CA CYS A 15 -10.55 -20.47 -36.40
C CYS A 15 -11.10 -19.79 -35.13
N LEU A 16 -12.25 -20.26 -34.59
CA LEU A 16 -12.87 -19.67 -33.41
C LEU A 16 -12.07 -19.98 -32.12
N THR A 17 -11.37 -21.12 -32.09
CA THR A 17 -10.54 -21.49 -30.94
C THR A 17 -9.21 -20.73 -30.86
N ALA A 18 -8.74 -20.17 -31.98
CA ALA A 18 -7.51 -19.36 -32.03
C ALA A 18 -7.67 -17.94 -31.48
N LEU A 19 -8.91 -17.47 -31.27
CA LEU A 19 -9.18 -16.11 -30.79
C LEU A 19 -9.25 -15.97 -29.26
N ILE A 20 -9.16 -17.06 -28.50
CA ILE A 20 -9.22 -17.04 -27.02
C ILE A 20 -7.85 -17.09 -26.35
N SER A 21 -6.75 -17.07 -27.11
CA SER A 21 -5.39 -17.06 -26.56
C SER A 21 -4.78 -15.67 -26.43
N GLY A 22 -5.59 -14.65 -26.20
CA GLY A 22 -5.18 -13.25 -26.15
C GLY A 22 -5.39 -12.55 -24.83
N CYS A 23 -5.32 -13.24 -23.67
CA CYS A 23 -4.99 -12.55 -22.41
C CYS A 23 -3.47 -12.53 -22.26
N HIS A 24 -2.81 -11.72 -23.05
CA HIS A 24 -1.52 -11.18 -22.67
C HIS A 24 -1.80 -10.25 -21.48
N LYS A 25 -1.33 -10.59 -20.28
CA LYS A 25 -1.03 -9.59 -19.27
C LYS A 25 -0.22 -8.53 -20.00
N SER A 26 -0.76 -7.34 -20.11
CA SER A 26 -0.01 -6.21 -20.64
C SER A 26 1.17 -5.97 -19.70
N ASP A 27 2.38 -6.28 -20.15
CA ASP A 27 3.65 -5.96 -19.48
C ASP A 27 3.86 -4.43 -19.31
N LEU A 28 2.82 -3.63 -19.53
CA LEU A 28 2.82 -2.17 -19.43
C LEU A 28 2.29 -1.62 -18.10
N VAL A 29 1.74 -2.46 -17.23
CA VAL A 29 1.52 -2.09 -15.83
C VAL A 29 2.75 -2.59 -15.08
N GLY A 30 3.66 -1.69 -14.74
CA GLY A 30 4.88 -2.01 -14.02
C GLY A 30 4.54 -2.89 -12.81
N ASP A 31 5.09 -4.10 -12.79
CA ASP A 31 4.98 -5.02 -11.67
C ASP A 31 5.95 -4.49 -10.60
N TRP A 32 5.47 -3.52 -9.80
CA TRP A 32 6.28 -2.89 -8.76
C TRP A 32 6.50 -3.89 -7.64
N GLU A 33 7.76 -4.03 -7.24
CA GLU A 33 8.12 -4.90 -6.14
C GLU A 33 7.45 -4.39 -4.86
N PRO A 34 6.77 -5.24 -4.05
CA PRO A 34 6.22 -4.83 -2.77
C PRO A 34 7.28 -4.21 -1.86
N MET A 35 6.93 -3.19 -1.09
CA MET A 35 7.85 -2.60 -0.13
C MET A 35 8.21 -3.62 0.96
N ARG A 36 9.49 -3.69 1.28
CA ARG A 36 10.03 -4.58 2.30
C ARG A 36 10.43 -3.76 3.51
N TRP A 37 9.81 -4.04 4.64
CA TRP A 37 10.06 -3.33 5.88
C TRP A 37 10.95 -4.13 6.82
N GLN A 38 11.82 -3.42 7.54
CA GLN A 38 12.65 -3.92 8.62
C GLN A 38 12.49 -3.03 9.84
N SER A 39 12.44 -3.67 11.02
CA SER A 39 12.37 -2.99 12.33
C SER A 39 12.89 -3.93 13.40
N ASP A 40 13.20 -3.40 14.58
CA ASP A 40 13.48 -4.20 15.78
C ASP A 40 12.20 -4.78 16.41
N LEU A 41 11.05 -4.46 15.85
CA LEU A 41 9.75 -4.96 16.28
C LEU A 41 9.55 -6.41 15.84
N SER A 42 8.85 -7.18 16.64
CA SER A 42 8.39 -8.52 16.29
C SER A 42 6.98 -8.47 15.70
N GLY A 43 6.68 -9.37 14.76
CA GLY A 43 5.35 -9.53 14.18
C GLY A 43 5.18 -8.88 12.81
N ASP A 44 3.93 -8.62 12.43
CA ASP A 44 3.57 -8.04 11.13
C ASP A 44 3.79 -6.53 11.14
N LEU A 45 4.81 -6.06 10.42
CA LEU A 45 5.15 -4.64 10.35
C LEU A 45 4.11 -3.80 9.59
N HIS A 46 3.20 -4.43 8.85
CA HIS A 46 2.06 -3.73 8.23
C HIS A 46 0.90 -3.52 9.21
N LYS A 47 0.92 -4.20 10.40
CA LYS A 47 -0.15 -4.13 11.41
C LYS A 47 0.46 -4.01 12.80
N LEU A 48 0.80 -2.79 13.18
CA LEU A 48 1.39 -2.50 14.48
C LEU A 48 0.33 -2.47 15.57
N SER A 49 0.53 -3.29 16.61
CA SER A 49 -0.24 -3.23 17.85
C SER A 49 0.47 -2.38 18.86
N VAL A 50 -0.14 -1.27 19.26
CA VAL A 50 0.44 -0.28 20.18
C VAL A 50 -0.26 -0.38 21.52
N PRO A 51 0.47 -0.48 22.65
CA PRO A 51 -0.13 -0.48 23.98
C PRO A 51 -0.78 0.87 24.33
N THR A 52 -1.61 0.88 25.35
CA THR A 52 -2.26 2.10 25.86
C THR A 52 -1.25 3.20 26.21
N SER A 53 -0.05 2.84 26.67
CA SER A 53 1.02 3.80 26.99
C SER A 53 1.60 4.53 25.78
N GLY A 54 1.27 4.08 24.56
CA GLY A 54 1.90 4.62 23.36
C GLY A 54 3.31 4.09 23.13
N GLY A 55 4.09 4.84 22.36
CA GLY A 55 5.48 4.52 22.07
C GLY A 55 5.95 5.06 20.72
N THR A 56 7.22 4.83 20.41
CA THR A 56 7.86 5.22 19.14
C THR A 56 8.25 3.98 18.37
N TYR A 57 7.87 3.93 17.11
CA TYR A 57 8.05 2.80 16.19
C TYR A 57 8.80 3.26 14.96
N LYS A 58 9.93 2.63 14.67
CA LYS A 58 10.75 2.94 13.48
C LYS A 58 10.74 1.76 12.52
N LEU A 59 10.38 2.02 11.26
CA LEU A 59 10.37 1.06 10.19
C LEU A 59 11.24 1.57 9.04
N ARG A 60 12.15 0.74 8.56
CA ARG A 60 13.00 1.04 7.41
C ARG A 60 12.53 0.24 6.20
N CYS A 61 12.26 0.93 5.10
CA CYS A 61 12.07 0.27 3.81
C CYS A 61 13.43 -0.11 3.22
N THR A 62 13.61 -1.40 2.86
CA THR A 62 14.93 -1.91 2.44
C THR A 62 15.15 -1.91 0.95
N ASN A 63 14.09 -1.88 0.15
CA ASN A 63 14.16 -1.94 -1.31
C ASN A 63 13.79 -0.62 -2.03
N TYR A 64 13.40 0.42 -1.29
CA TYR A 64 13.21 1.78 -1.80
C TYR A 64 13.95 2.77 -0.91
N THR A 65 14.61 3.75 -1.50
CA THR A 65 15.47 4.71 -0.79
C THR A 65 14.81 6.04 -0.50
N LYS A 66 13.76 6.38 -1.24
CA LYS A 66 13.00 7.62 -1.06
C LYS A 66 11.52 7.33 -1.08
N LEU A 67 10.89 7.53 0.06
CA LEU A 67 9.46 7.40 0.21
C LEU A 67 8.80 8.78 0.33
N ARG A 68 7.51 8.84 0.01
CA ARG A 68 6.65 10.00 0.21
C ARG A 68 5.38 9.56 0.92
N PHE A 69 4.78 10.43 1.70
CA PHE A 69 3.43 10.21 2.18
C PHE A 69 2.44 10.29 1.01
N ALA A 70 1.57 9.28 0.89
CA ALA A 70 0.45 9.29 -0.03
C ALA A 70 -0.83 9.78 0.65
N SER A 71 -1.11 9.30 1.85
CA SER A 71 -2.19 9.78 2.71
C SER A 71 -2.01 9.29 4.14
N MET A 72 -2.70 9.91 5.08
CA MET A 72 -2.80 9.44 6.44
C MET A 72 -4.25 9.51 6.91
N THR A 73 -4.76 8.42 7.48
CA THR A 73 -6.10 8.35 8.07
C THR A 73 -5.96 8.08 9.56
N HIS A 74 -6.53 8.92 10.39
CA HIS A 74 -6.61 8.71 11.83
C HIS A 74 -8.09 8.74 12.27
N ASP A 75 -8.47 7.73 13.03
CA ASP A 75 -9.83 7.47 13.51
C ASP A 75 -10.90 7.42 12.39
N LYS A 76 -11.31 8.46 11.78
CA LYS A 76 -12.22 8.51 10.62
C LYS A 76 -11.91 9.69 9.72
N SER A 77 -10.85 10.43 10.02
CA SER A 77 -10.43 11.59 9.26
C SER A 77 -9.24 11.24 8.39
N THR A 78 -9.31 11.56 7.12
CA THR A 78 -8.21 11.38 6.18
C THR A 78 -7.59 12.72 5.85
N VAL A 79 -6.29 12.82 6.04
CA VAL A 79 -5.47 13.90 5.52
C VAL A 79 -4.92 13.43 4.18
N GLY A 80 -5.48 13.95 3.09
CA GLY A 80 -4.90 13.78 1.75
C GLY A 80 -3.66 14.67 1.65
N ILE A 81 -2.56 14.07 1.22
CA ILE A 81 -1.36 14.82 0.91
C ILE A 81 -1.42 15.02 -0.61
N GLY A 82 -1.64 16.25 -1.03
CA GLY A 82 -1.79 16.58 -2.45
C GLY A 82 -0.58 16.15 -3.26
N ASN A 83 -0.83 15.71 -4.48
CA ASN A 83 0.21 15.41 -5.48
C ASN A 83 0.83 16.67 -6.09
N ASP A 84 0.69 17.82 -5.44
CA ASP A 84 1.37 19.02 -5.88
C ASP A 84 2.87 18.80 -5.67
N ASP A 85 3.60 18.65 -6.76
CA ASP A 85 5.05 18.40 -6.80
C ASP A 85 5.87 19.45 -6.03
N GLU A 86 5.25 20.49 -5.54
CA GLU A 86 5.86 21.63 -4.86
C GLU A 86 5.91 21.50 -3.33
N ILE A 87 5.07 20.66 -2.72
CA ILE A 87 5.04 20.50 -1.25
C ILE A 87 5.24 19.04 -0.87
N ILE A 88 6.49 18.68 -0.58
CA ILE A 88 6.80 17.37 -0.02
C ILE A 88 6.57 17.43 1.49
N VAL A 89 5.55 16.75 1.96
CA VAL A 89 5.26 16.61 3.38
C VAL A 89 6.09 15.45 3.93
N TYR A 90 6.96 15.74 4.90
CA TYR A 90 7.77 14.74 5.60
C TYR A 90 7.32 14.48 7.03
N HIS A 91 6.35 15.24 7.52
CA HIS A 91 5.93 15.21 8.90
C HIS A 91 4.45 15.53 9.04
N ILE A 92 3.70 14.68 9.74
CA ILE A 92 2.26 14.85 9.96
C ILE A 92 1.95 14.63 11.43
N THR A 93 1.45 15.66 12.09
CA THR A 93 1.03 15.62 13.49
C THR A 93 -0.49 15.54 13.59
N THR A 94 -0.99 14.67 14.44
CA THR A 94 -2.39 14.61 14.86
C THR A 94 -2.52 14.89 16.36
N LYS A 95 -3.73 14.80 16.89
CA LYS A 95 -3.95 14.98 18.36
C LYS A 95 -3.21 13.94 19.22
N TRP A 96 -2.87 12.78 18.68
CA TRP A 96 -2.34 11.66 19.43
C TRP A 96 -1.23 10.88 18.72
N SER A 97 -0.86 11.27 17.54
CA SER A 97 0.24 10.66 16.81
C SER A 97 1.07 11.70 16.08
N ASP A 98 2.33 11.41 15.96
CA ASP A 98 3.32 12.14 15.18
C ASP A 98 4.02 11.19 14.22
N VAL A 99 4.00 11.48 12.94
CA VAL A 99 4.53 10.60 11.90
C VAL A 99 5.51 11.35 11.04
N ALA A 100 6.74 10.90 11.04
CA ALA A 100 7.83 11.47 10.24
C ALA A 100 8.34 10.46 9.21
N LEU A 101 8.74 10.96 8.06
CA LEU A 101 9.33 10.20 6.98
C LEU A 101 10.65 10.85 6.56
N GLU A 102 11.75 10.16 6.83
CA GLU A 102 13.08 10.58 6.45
C GLU A 102 13.67 9.57 5.46
N ASP A 103 13.77 9.94 4.20
CA ASP A 103 14.20 9.07 3.10
C ASP A 103 13.37 7.76 3.04
N ASN A 104 13.92 6.67 3.59
CA ASN A 104 13.28 5.35 3.65
C ASN A 104 12.93 4.91 5.08
N ILE A 105 12.99 5.83 6.05
CA ILE A 105 12.67 5.56 7.45
C ILE A 105 11.35 6.23 7.82
N LEU A 106 10.37 5.41 8.17
CA LEU A 106 9.09 5.84 8.72
C LEU A 106 9.18 5.76 10.24
N THR A 107 9.00 6.89 10.92
CA THR A 107 8.92 6.97 12.39
C THR A 107 7.49 7.32 12.77
N ILE A 108 6.89 6.50 13.61
CA ILE A 108 5.52 6.70 14.12
C ILE A 108 5.61 6.83 15.65
N GLU A 109 5.27 7.99 16.18
CA GLU A 109 5.15 8.25 17.60
C GLU A 109 3.68 8.31 17.99
N VAL A 110 3.30 7.58 19.01
CA VAL A 110 1.92 7.45 19.48
C VAL A 110 1.85 7.83 20.95
N SER A 111 1.04 8.83 21.26
CA SER A 111 0.83 9.30 22.63
C SER A 111 0.00 8.30 23.46
N PRO A 112 0.08 8.34 24.80
CA PRO A 112 -0.78 7.52 25.67
C PRO A 112 -2.26 7.68 25.34
N ASN A 113 -3.00 6.57 25.36
CA ASN A 113 -4.44 6.56 25.11
C ASN A 113 -5.23 6.67 26.41
N THR A 114 -5.81 7.82 26.67
CA THR A 114 -6.66 8.09 27.83
C THR A 114 -8.15 8.10 27.48
N THR A 115 -8.54 7.74 26.25
CA THR A 115 -9.93 7.86 25.78
C THR A 115 -10.80 6.66 26.11
N GLY A 116 -10.21 5.54 26.53
CA GLY A 116 -10.95 4.29 26.75
C GLY A 116 -11.49 3.63 25.48
N ARG A 117 -11.05 4.09 24.30
CA ARG A 117 -11.43 3.53 22.98
C ARG A 117 -10.20 3.15 22.20
N VAL A 118 -10.30 2.13 21.36
CA VAL A 118 -9.24 1.78 20.42
C VAL A 118 -9.08 2.94 19.43
N ARG A 119 -7.85 3.36 19.19
CA ARG A 119 -7.48 4.33 18.15
C ARG A 119 -6.86 3.61 16.97
N ARG A 120 -7.09 4.12 15.79
CA ARG A 120 -6.54 3.58 14.54
C ARG A 120 -5.90 4.67 13.70
N LEU A 121 -4.69 4.37 13.24
CA LEU A 121 -3.96 5.18 12.27
C LEU A 121 -3.61 4.30 11.07
N VAL A 122 -3.78 4.83 9.88
CA VAL A 122 -3.31 4.21 8.62
C VAL A 122 -2.41 5.19 7.94
N VAL A 123 -1.15 4.83 7.79
CA VAL A 123 -0.14 5.61 7.07
C VAL A 123 0.08 4.96 5.72
N ARG A 124 -0.17 5.70 4.64
CA ARG A 124 0.12 5.26 3.27
C ARG A 124 1.32 6.00 2.74
N VAL A 125 2.22 5.25 2.17
CA VAL A 125 3.46 5.75 1.56
C VAL A 125 3.56 5.30 0.11
N SER A 126 4.34 6.03 -0.67
CA SER A 126 4.66 5.69 -2.05
C SER A 126 6.14 5.89 -2.36
N ALA A 127 6.62 5.15 -3.34
CA ALA A 127 7.92 5.33 -3.98
C ALA A 127 7.69 5.26 -5.50
N GLY A 128 7.47 6.43 -6.13
CA GLY A 128 6.92 6.47 -7.49
C GLY A 128 5.54 5.82 -7.52
N ASP A 129 5.38 4.81 -8.37
CA ASP A 129 4.10 4.08 -8.54
C ASP A 129 3.95 2.87 -7.60
N ALA A 130 4.95 2.58 -6.77
CA ALA A 130 4.83 1.59 -5.71
C ALA A 130 4.16 2.20 -4.49
N PHE A 131 3.12 1.54 -3.95
CA PHE A 131 2.37 1.99 -2.78
C PHE A 131 2.34 0.92 -1.70
N ASP A 132 2.34 1.37 -0.45
CA ASP A 132 2.16 0.49 0.71
C ASP A 132 1.47 1.22 1.86
N GLN A 133 1.00 0.47 2.85
CA GLN A 133 0.35 1.02 4.02
C GLN A 133 0.77 0.31 5.33
N ILE A 134 0.92 1.11 6.36
CA ILE A 134 1.12 0.63 7.73
C ILE A 134 -0.13 0.99 8.54
N VAL A 135 -0.72 0.00 9.16
CA VAL A 135 -1.89 0.14 10.04
C VAL A 135 -1.43 0.08 11.48
N VAL A 136 -1.77 1.07 12.27
CA VAL A 136 -1.50 1.13 13.70
C VAL A 136 -2.81 1.02 14.46
N ALA A 137 -2.90 0.09 15.39
CA ALA A 137 -4.02 -0.06 16.31
C ALA A 137 -3.53 0.10 17.74
N GLN A 138 -3.97 1.17 18.42
CA GLN A 138 -3.64 1.40 19.82
C GLN A 138 -4.76 0.90 20.73
N SER A 139 -4.38 0.12 21.72
CA SER A 139 -5.29 -0.39 22.78
C SER A 139 -5.96 0.74 23.56
N LYS A 140 -7.15 0.43 24.09
CA LYS A 140 -7.91 1.28 24.99
C LYS A 140 -7.33 1.25 26.40
#